data_f0ccc18473652ef2c3f963d51c55cfe8
#
_entry.id   f0ccc18473652ef2c3f963d51c55cfe8
#
_cell.length_a   1.000
_cell.length_b   1.000
_cell.length_c   1.000
_cell.angle_alpha   90.00
_cell.angle_beta   90.00
_cell.angle_gamma   90.00
#
_symmetry.space_group_name_H-M   'P 1'
#
loop_
_entity.id
_entity.type
_entity.pdbx_description
1 polymer ?
#
loop_
_entity_poly.entity_id
_entity_poly.type
_entity_poly.pdbx_seq_one_letter_code
_entity_poly.pdbx_strand_id
1 'polypeptide(L)'
;MSIKKIAILGGTFNPIHYGHLLIAQSVYLTKQFDEVWLMPAGNPPFKPEDAASSTDRLYMAYLAVKKTPYLKVSSLECESTETSYTYKTLEQLKVKYPGHEFWWIIGYDNLFSIESWREAGRILQNGRLVIVRRLTDDLAGARDKLTQMQSKYNLKTILVDNPIIQISSTMIRERIKNGEPIDFLLPRKAAAYIQKQGLYRKSRTETAVPPAVDYAELSGRIRKDLRKVLTPSRYMHTLGVEAMAVELGERYHINTARLATAALLHDYAKCMSAETKKKLCQKYQIEITPLEEKNLDLLHAKLGSYIAQDKYGIEDFEILDAIYYHTTGKPAMTDFAKIIYIADAIEPGRGTQDYLEKARKLATISLNETMRYLITETLDFLSYKGKAIDPLTQEAYQYYQNLKV
;
A
#
# COMPACT_ATOMS: atom_id res chain seq x y z
N MET A 1 26.31 -8.05 -5.07
CA MET A 1 24.99 -8.71 -5.18
C MET A 1 25.03 -9.65 -6.36
N SER A 2 24.44 -10.86 -6.26
CA SER A 2 24.35 -11.77 -7.41
C SER A 2 23.45 -11.17 -8.49
N ILE A 3 23.83 -11.30 -9.75
CA ILE A 3 23.01 -10.91 -10.91
C ILE A 3 21.78 -11.82 -10.94
N LYS A 4 20.59 -11.23 -11.03
CA LYS A 4 19.33 -11.98 -11.11
C LYS A 4 18.65 -11.79 -12.44
N LYS A 5 17.96 -12.85 -12.88
CA LYS A 5 17.05 -12.83 -14.01
C LYS A 5 15.61 -12.70 -13.49
N ILE A 6 14.98 -11.57 -13.76
CA ILE A 6 13.70 -11.16 -13.17
C ILE A 6 12.66 -10.98 -14.26
N ALA A 7 11.51 -11.65 -14.11
CA ALA A 7 10.35 -11.40 -14.95
C ALA A 7 9.40 -10.39 -14.29
N ILE A 8 8.85 -9.46 -15.08
CA ILE A 8 8.00 -8.37 -14.57
C ILE A 8 6.60 -8.50 -15.18
N LEU A 9 5.62 -8.67 -14.33
CA LEU A 9 4.21 -8.59 -14.67
C LEU A 9 3.69 -7.19 -14.32
N GLY A 10 3.66 -6.31 -15.32
CA GLY A 10 3.04 -4.99 -15.20
C GLY A 10 1.52 -5.08 -15.34
N GLY A 11 0.81 -4.24 -14.62
CA GLY A 11 -0.65 -4.18 -14.74
C GLY A 11 -1.28 -3.19 -13.78
N THR A 12 -2.53 -2.83 -14.05
CA THR A 12 -3.27 -1.93 -13.14
C THR A 12 -3.57 -2.62 -11.82
N PHE A 13 -3.82 -3.94 -11.79
CA PHE A 13 -4.21 -4.73 -10.62
C PHE A 13 -5.35 -4.10 -9.83
N ASN A 14 -6.47 -3.86 -10.49
CA ASN A 14 -7.61 -3.12 -9.96
C ASN A 14 -8.90 -3.96 -9.79
N PRO A 15 -8.94 -4.95 -8.86
CA PRO A 15 -7.87 -5.43 -8.00
C PRO A 15 -7.00 -6.54 -8.63
N ILE A 16 -5.90 -6.90 -7.94
CA ILE A 16 -5.15 -8.14 -8.19
C ILE A 16 -6.06 -9.35 -7.92
N HIS A 17 -5.87 -10.42 -8.70
CA HIS A 17 -6.68 -11.65 -8.58
C HIS A 17 -5.89 -12.90 -8.96
N TYR A 18 -6.47 -14.08 -8.74
CA TYR A 18 -5.79 -15.36 -8.99
C TYR A 18 -5.34 -15.53 -10.45
N GLY A 19 -6.02 -14.93 -11.43
CA GLY A 19 -5.55 -14.93 -12.82
C GLY A 19 -4.17 -14.30 -12.98
N HIS A 20 -3.90 -13.18 -12.33
CA HIS A 20 -2.58 -12.55 -12.34
C HIS A 20 -1.52 -13.41 -11.63
N LEU A 21 -1.89 -13.99 -10.50
CA LEU A 21 -0.96 -14.82 -9.71
C LEU A 21 -0.59 -16.11 -10.42
N LEU A 22 -1.51 -16.71 -11.17
CA LEU A 22 -1.23 -17.88 -11.99
C LEU A 22 -0.28 -17.57 -13.14
N ILE A 23 -0.47 -16.44 -13.81
CA ILE A 23 0.49 -15.98 -14.82
C ILE A 23 1.89 -15.88 -14.20
N ALA A 24 2.02 -15.19 -13.07
CA ALA A 24 3.30 -15.04 -12.40
C ALA A 24 3.90 -16.40 -11.98
N GLN A 25 3.07 -17.32 -11.48
CA GLN A 25 3.49 -18.67 -11.10
C GLN A 25 3.92 -19.50 -12.32
N SER A 26 3.16 -19.49 -13.42
CA SER A 26 3.50 -20.21 -14.64
C SER A 26 4.85 -19.77 -15.21
N VAL A 27 5.13 -18.46 -15.18
CA VAL A 27 6.42 -17.92 -15.59
C VAL A 27 7.55 -18.41 -14.66
N TYR A 28 7.35 -18.35 -13.34
CA TYR A 28 8.35 -18.85 -12.38
C TYR A 28 8.63 -20.37 -12.56
N LEU A 29 7.60 -21.17 -12.83
CA LEU A 29 7.73 -22.63 -13.01
C LEU A 29 8.53 -23.03 -14.25
N THR A 30 8.78 -22.12 -15.19
CA THR A 30 9.73 -22.38 -16.31
C THR A 30 11.17 -22.58 -15.83
N LYS A 31 11.47 -22.26 -14.55
CA LYS A 31 12.82 -22.30 -13.96
C LYS A 31 13.85 -21.41 -14.67
N GLN A 32 13.39 -20.42 -15.43
CA GLN A 32 14.26 -19.50 -16.16
C GLN A 32 14.44 -18.16 -15.41
N PHE A 33 13.75 -17.95 -14.30
CA PHE A 33 13.75 -16.70 -13.52
C PHE A 33 14.01 -16.96 -12.05
N ASP A 34 14.81 -16.10 -11.43
CA ASP A 34 15.05 -16.11 -9.98
C ASP A 34 13.85 -15.57 -9.21
N GLU A 35 13.19 -14.54 -9.77
CA GLU A 35 12.04 -13.87 -9.17
C GLU A 35 11.05 -13.44 -10.26
N VAL A 36 9.78 -13.32 -9.89
CA VAL A 36 8.77 -12.62 -10.68
C VAL A 36 8.26 -11.43 -9.89
N TRP A 37 8.35 -10.24 -10.49
CA TRP A 37 7.90 -9.01 -9.87
C TRP A 37 6.55 -8.59 -10.40
N LEU A 38 5.61 -8.34 -9.51
CA LEU A 38 4.35 -7.64 -9.81
C LEU A 38 4.61 -6.14 -9.74
N MET A 39 4.26 -5.42 -10.81
CA MET A 39 4.46 -3.97 -10.93
C MET A 39 3.11 -3.28 -11.12
N PRO A 40 2.44 -2.86 -10.02
CA PRO A 40 1.22 -2.08 -10.14
C PRO A 40 1.47 -0.73 -10.80
N ALA A 41 0.73 -0.41 -11.86
CA ALA A 41 0.85 0.87 -12.54
C ALA A 41 0.46 2.02 -11.61
N GLY A 42 1.30 3.04 -11.48
CA GLY A 42 1.02 4.22 -10.66
C GLY A 42 -0.09 5.04 -11.29
N ASN A 43 0.17 5.60 -12.44
CA ASN A 43 -0.76 6.40 -13.22
C ASN A 43 -0.89 5.83 -14.64
N PRO A 44 -1.73 4.78 -14.85
CA PRO A 44 -1.89 4.15 -16.16
C PRO A 44 -2.54 5.11 -17.16
N PRO A 45 -2.14 5.07 -18.47
CA PRO A 45 -2.66 5.97 -19.50
C PRO A 45 -4.17 5.83 -19.73
N PHE A 46 -4.74 4.67 -19.39
CA PHE A 46 -6.19 4.39 -19.45
C PHE A 46 -6.69 3.99 -18.08
N LYS A 47 -6.78 4.97 -17.17
CA LYS A 47 -7.28 4.73 -15.81
C LYS A 47 -8.80 4.67 -15.83
N PRO A 48 -9.43 3.56 -15.36
CA PRO A 48 -10.87 3.54 -15.14
C PRO A 48 -11.29 4.57 -14.10
N GLU A 49 -12.45 5.18 -14.28
CA GLU A 49 -13.02 6.18 -13.32
C GLU A 49 -13.18 5.59 -11.91
N ASP A 50 -13.50 4.30 -11.81
CA ASP A 50 -13.67 3.55 -10.56
C ASP A 50 -12.39 2.84 -10.07
N ALA A 51 -11.21 3.30 -10.54
CA ALA A 51 -9.96 2.69 -10.11
C ALA A 51 -9.61 3.07 -8.66
N ALA A 52 -9.30 2.06 -7.85
CA ALA A 52 -8.69 2.27 -6.55
C ALA A 52 -7.37 3.05 -6.68
N SER A 53 -6.97 3.74 -5.62
CA SER A 53 -5.71 4.49 -5.61
C SER A 53 -4.51 3.60 -5.96
N SER A 54 -3.42 4.18 -6.46
CA SER A 54 -2.18 3.42 -6.71
C SER A 54 -1.68 2.74 -5.44
N THR A 55 -1.85 3.40 -4.29
CA THR A 55 -1.48 2.88 -2.96
C THR A 55 -2.31 1.66 -2.58
N ASP A 56 -3.64 1.71 -2.77
CA ASP A 56 -4.51 0.55 -2.49
C ASP A 56 -4.15 -0.64 -3.37
N ARG A 57 -3.89 -0.39 -4.66
CA ARG A 57 -3.56 -1.43 -5.63
C ARG A 57 -2.20 -2.08 -5.33
N LEU A 58 -1.22 -1.26 -4.95
CA LEU A 58 0.09 -1.71 -4.48
C LEU A 58 -0.05 -2.57 -3.23
N TYR A 59 -0.83 -2.11 -2.26
CA TYR A 59 -1.02 -2.83 -1.00
C TYR A 59 -1.79 -4.15 -1.19
N MET A 60 -2.82 -4.18 -2.03
CA MET A 60 -3.51 -5.42 -2.39
C MET A 60 -2.55 -6.42 -3.05
N ALA A 61 -1.67 -5.96 -3.95
CA ALA A 61 -0.65 -6.80 -4.56
C ALA A 61 0.34 -7.35 -3.52
N TYR A 62 0.80 -6.52 -2.59
CA TYR A 62 1.64 -6.95 -1.47
C TYR A 62 0.96 -8.02 -0.60
N LEU A 63 -0.29 -7.77 -0.18
CA LEU A 63 -1.07 -8.74 0.61
C LEU A 63 -1.25 -10.08 -0.10
N ALA A 64 -1.35 -10.04 -1.43
CA ALA A 64 -1.54 -11.24 -2.25
C ALA A 64 -0.31 -12.15 -2.25
N VAL A 65 0.90 -11.59 -2.19
CA VAL A 65 2.13 -12.36 -2.42
C VAL A 65 3.09 -12.44 -1.24
N LYS A 66 2.84 -11.75 -0.12
CA LYS A 66 3.79 -11.62 0.99
C LYS A 66 4.30 -12.94 1.61
N LYS A 67 3.61 -14.05 1.37
CA LYS A 67 4.02 -15.39 1.80
C LYS A 67 4.65 -16.24 0.68
N THR A 68 4.86 -15.66 -0.50
CA THR A 68 5.36 -16.37 -1.68
C THR A 68 6.76 -15.84 -2.01
N PRO A 69 7.83 -16.53 -1.61
CA PRO A 69 9.19 -15.98 -1.61
C PRO A 69 9.73 -15.60 -3.00
N TYR A 70 9.26 -16.25 -4.06
CA TYR A 70 9.66 -15.98 -5.44
C TYR A 70 8.85 -14.86 -6.12
N LEU A 71 7.78 -14.36 -5.47
CA LEU A 71 7.01 -13.21 -5.94
C LEU A 71 7.37 -11.98 -5.13
N LYS A 72 7.65 -10.89 -5.81
CA LYS A 72 7.90 -9.58 -5.20
C LYS A 72 6.89 -8.56 -5.74
N VAL A 73 6.71 -7.48 -5.02
CA VAL A 73 5.94 -6.33 -5.51
C VAL A 73 6.89 -5.14 -5.62
N SER A 74 6.90 -4.50 -6.78
CA SER A 74 7.66 -3.27 -6.98
C SER A 74 6.73 -2.06 -6.91
N SER A 75 7.13 -1.07 -6.13
CA SER A 75 6.44 0.22 -6.00
C SER A 75 6.86 1.24 -7.06
N LEU A 76 7.82 0.89 -7.92
CA LEU A 76 8.52 1.83 -8.81
C LEU A 76 7.59 2.76 -9.60
N GLU A 77 6.52 2.23 -10.19
CA GLU A 77 5.56 3.06 -10.92
C GLU A 77 4.59 3.81 -9.99
N CYS A 78 4.27 3.25 -8.82
CA CYS A 78 3.40 3.89 -7.85
C CYS A 78 4.06 5.09 -7.13
N GLU A 79 5.37 5.15 -7.11
CA GLU A 79 6.17 6.26 -6.56
C GLU A 79 6.28 7.44 -7.54
N SER A 80 5.92 7.24 -8.81
CA SER A 80 6.00 8.26 -9.85
C SER A 80 4.67 8.96 -10.05
N THR A 81 4.70 10.28 -10.18
CA THR A 81 3.54 11.08 -10.61
C THR A 81 3.33 11.06 -12.12
N GLU A 82 4.32 10.57 -12.87
CA GLU A 82 4.25 10.50 -14.33
C GLU A 82 3.36 9.34 -14.80
N THR A 83 2.89 9.44 -16.05
CA THR A 83 2.17 8.34 -16.70
C THR A 83 3.06 7.10 -16.82
N SER A 84 2.56 5.95 -16.37
CA SER A 84 3.25 4.66 -16.40
C SER A 84 3.35 4.14 -17.84
N TYR A 85 4.54 4.21 -18.41
CA TYR A 85 4.84 3.63 -19.73
C TYR A 85 5.95 2.58 -19.59
N THR A 86 5.76 1.42 -20.19
CA THR A 86 6.68 0.28 -20.10
C THR A 86 8.14 0.63 -20.46
N TYR A 87 8.38 1.46 -21.48
CA TYR A 87 9.74 1.86 -21.86
C TYR A 87 10.45 2.65 -20.74
N LYS A 88 9.75 3.60 -20.08
CA LYS A 88 10.29 4.35 -18.94
C LYS A 88 10.62 3.43 -17.77
N THR A 89 9.70 2.53 -17.45
CA THR A 89 9.86 1.56 -16.36
C THR A 89 11.08 0.68 -16.58
N LEU A 90 11.28 0.14 -17.80
CA LEU A 90 12.43 -0.67 -18.12
C LEU A 90 13.76 0.11 -18.02
N GLU A 91 13.77 1.38 -18.41
CA GLU A 91 14.95 2.24 -18.26
C GLU A 91 15.26 2.54 -16.79
N GLN A 92 14.26 2.90 -16.01
CA GLN A 92 14.43 3.12 -14.58
C GLN A 92 14.93 1.86 -13.84
N LEU A 93 14.44 0.69 -14.23
CA LEU A 93 14.90 -0.58 -13.67
C LEU A 93 16.38 -0.85 -13.98
N LYS A 94 16.83 -0.58 -15.20
CA LYS A 94 18.24 -0.73 -15.59
C LYS A 94 19.16 0.20 -14.78
N VAL A 95 18.71 1.43 -14.50
CA VAL A 95 19.45 2.38 -13.68
C VAL A 95 19.44 1.97 -12.19
N LYS A 96 18.27 1.59 -11.67
CA LYS A 96 18.10 1.27 -10.24
C LYS A 96 18.76 -0.06 -9.84
N TYR A 97 18.82 -1.01 -10.76
CA TYR A 97 19.34 -2.36 -10.51
C TYR A 97 20.35 -2.76 -11.61
N PRO A 98 21.53 -2.12 -11.65
CA PRO A 98 22.53 -2.40 -12.67
C PRO A 98 23.00 -3.85 -12.59
N GLY A 99 23.05 -4.52 -13.72
CA GLY A 99 23.48 -5.92 -13.82
C GLY A 99 22.34 -6.94 -13.74
N HIS A 100 21.15 -6.59 -13.27
CA HIS A 100 20.02 -7.50 -13.33
C HIS A 100 19.45 -7.59 -14.76
N GLU A 101 18.91 -8.76 -15.11
CA GLU A 101 18.28 -9.02 -16.40
C GLU A 101 16.76 -8.98 -16.24
N PHE A 102 16.09 -8.00 -16.88
CA PHE A 102 14.65 -7.83 -16.80
C PHE A 102 13.95 -8.33 -18.05
N TRP A 103 12.86 -9.09 -17.86
CA TRP A 103 11.98 -9.62 -18.89
C TRP A 103 10.57 -9.13 -18.65
N TRP A 104 9.93 -8.51 -19.64
CA TRP A 104 8.59 -8.00 -19.51
C TRP A 104 7.57 -9.07 -19.91
N ILE A 105 6.59 -9.35 -19.04
CA ILE A 105 5.54 -10.33 -19.27
C ILE A 105 4.38 -9.65 -19.99
N ILE A 106 3.95 -10.21 -21.11
CA ILE A 106 2.77 -9.77 -21.86
C ILE A 106 1.84 -10.95 -22.14
N GLY A 107 0.54 -10.67 -22.23
CA GLY A 107 -0.42 -11.65 -22.73
C GLY A 107 -0.31 -11.86 -24.25
N TYR A 108 -0.82 -12.99 -24.72
CA TYR A 108 -0.89 -13.33 -26.14
C TYR A 108 -1.51 -12.21 -26.99
N ASP A 109 -2.61 -11.61 -26.54
CA ASP A 109 -3.28 -10.52 -27.28
C ASP A 109 -2.36 -9.31 -27.49
N ASN A 110 -1.51 -9.01 -26.50
CA ASN A 110 -0.56 -7.90 -26.57
C ASN A 110 0.61 -8.18 -27.52
N LEU A 111 0.91 -9.43 -27.86
CA LEU A 111 1.93 -9.77 -28.83
C LEU A 111 1.65 -9.15 -30.20
N PHE A 112 0.39 -9.06 -30.60
CA PHE A 112 -0.01 -8.51 -31.90
C PHE A 112 -0.15 -6.99 -31.88
N SER A 113 -0.28 -6.37 -30.71
CA SER A 113 -0.45 -4.93 -30.55
C SER A 113 0.77 -4.18 -29.99
N ILE A 114 1.80 -4.89 -29.50
CA ILE A 114 2.94 -4.26 -28.80
C ILE A 114 3.73 -3.27 -29.68
N GLU A 115 3.75 -3.48 -31.00
CA GLU A 115 4.40 -2.57 -31.93
C GLU A 115 3.70 -1.19 -32.03
N SER A 116 2.44 -1.10 -31.62
CA SER A 116 1.69 0.16 -31.52
C SER A 116 1.84 0.88 -30.16
N TRP A 117 2.54 0.27 -29.21
CA TRP A 117 2.75 0.88 -27.90
C TRP A 117 3.64 2.12 -28.01
N ARG A 118 3.46 3.05 -27.07
CA ARG A 118 4.29 4.26 -27.06
C ARG A 118 5.77 3.88 -26.91
N GLU A 119 6.60 4.40 -27.81
CA GLU A 119 8.04 4.11 -27.85
C GLU A 119 8.35 2.60 -27.96
N ALA A 120 7.55 1.86 -28.75
CA ALA A 120 7.70 0.41 -28.92
C ALA A 120 9.12 0.01 -29.34
N GLY A 121 9.79 0.80 -30.15
CA GLY A 121 11.19 0.57 -30.54
C GLY A 121 12.13 0.48 -29.32
N ARG A 122 11.94 1.30 -28.29
CA ARG A 122 12.75 1.29 -27.05
C ARG A 122 12.47 0.07 -26.18
N ILE A 123 11.28 -0.53 -26.29
CA ILE A 123 10.91 -1.76 -25.59
C ILE A 123 11.47 -2.98 -26.31
N LEU A 124 11.35 -2.99 -27.64
CA LEU A 124 11.58 -4.17 -28.46
C LEU A 124 13.05 -4.33 -28.90
N GLN A 125 13.75 -3.22 -29.20
CA GLN A 125 15.13 -3.30 -29.65
C GLN A 125 16.04 -3.89 -28.57
N ASN A 126 16.64 -5.06 -28.88
CA ASN A 126 17.37 -5.88 -27.88
C ASN A 126 16.56 -6.18 -26.60
N GLY A 127 15.24 -6.15 -26.72
CA GLY A 127 14.28 -6.37 -25.63
C GLY A 127 14.24 -7.83 -25.17
N ARG A 128 13.53 -8.05 -24.08
CA ARG A 128 13.29 -9.38 -23.50
C ARG A 128 11.84 -9.50 -23.12
N LEU A 129 11.10 -10.40 -23.75
CA LEU A 129 9.68 -10.61 -23.51
C LEU A 129 9.38 -12.05 -23.06
N VAL A 130 8.46 -12.17 -22.12
CA VAL A 130 7.78 -13.42 -21.81
C VAL A 130 6.35 -13.28 -22.32
N ILE A 131 5.97 -14.14 -23.24
CA ILE A 131 4.63 -14.18 -23.82
C ILE A 131 3.85 -15.28 -23.12
N VAL A 132 2.77 -14.91 -22.44
CA VAL A 132 1.89 -15.87 -21.76
C VAL A 132 0.66 -16.07 -22.60
N ARG A 133 0.43 -17.31 -23.03
CA ARG A 133 -0.73 -17.70 -23.82
C ARG A 133 -1.62 -18.69 -23.04
N ARG A 134 -2.88 -18.71 -23.38
CA ARG A 134 -3.79 -19.78 -22.99
C ARG A 134 -3.58 -20.99 -23.88
N LEU A 135 -3.86 -22.17 -23.38
CA LEU A 135 -3.74 -23.40 -24.19
C LEU A 135 -4.63 -23.39 -25.44
N THR A 136 -5.68 -22.58 -25.46
CA THR A 136 -6.61 -22.42 -26.60
C THR A 136 -6.14 -21.37 -27.63
N ASP A 137 -5.12 -20.57 -27.34
CA ASP A 137 -4.61 -19.55 -28.24
C ASP A 137 -3.83 -20.20 -29.40
N ASP A 138 -3.86 -19.56 -30.58
CA ASP A 138 -3.15 -20.06 -31.76
C ASP A 138 -1.63 -20.07 -31.54
N LEU A 139 -1.08 -21.27 -31.39
CA LEU A 139 0.36 -21.47 -31.20
C LEU A 139 1.17 -21.17 -32.46
N ALA A 140 0.64 -21.52 -33.63
CA ALA A 140 1.34 -21.30 -34.91
C ALA A 140 1.46 -19.81 -35.21
N GLY A 141 0.35 -19.06 -35.15
CA GLY A 141 0.35 -17.62 -35.33
C GLY A 141 1.23 -16.87 -34.34
N ALA A 142 1.28 -17.33 -33.03
CA ALA A 142 2.21 -16.78 -32.07
C ALA A 142 3.67 -16.97 -32.47
N ARG A 143 4.05 -18.18 -32.88
CA ARG A 143 5.42 -18.51 -33.28
C ARG A 143 5.86 -17.72 -34.50
N ASP A 144 5.02 -17.60 -35.53
CA ASP A 144 5.29 -16.83 -36.73
C ASP A 144 5.52 -15.35 -36.42
N LYS A 145 4.64 -14.76 -35.60
CA LYS A 145 4.79 -13.38 -35.14
C LYS A 145 6.08 -13.17 -34.33
N LEU A 146 6.41 -14.08 -33.44
CA LEU A 146 7.65 -14.02 -32.67
C LEU A 146 8.88 -14.12 -33.52
N THR A 147 8.91 -15.02 -34.53
CA THR A 147 10.02 -15.16 -35.48
C THR A 147 10.26 -13.86 -36.23
N GLN A 148 9.20 -13.22 -36.72
CA GLN A 148 9.28 -11.92 -37.40
C GLN A 148 9.85 -10.84 -36.47
N MET A 149 9.34 -10.75 -35.22
CA MET A 149 9.79 -9.75 -34.28
C MET A 149 11.23 -9.98 -33.79
N GLN A 150 11.63 -11.23 -33.61
CA GLN A 150 13.00 -11.59 -33.23
C GLN A 150 14.00 -11.13 -34.30
N SER A 151 13.69 -11.37 -35.55
CA SER A 151 14.53 -10.92 -36.66
C SER A 151 14.58 -9.39 -36.77
N LYS A 152 13.42 -8.72 -36.61
CA LYS A 152 13.31 -7.26 -36.76
C LYS A 152 14.00 -6.48 -35.66
N TYR A 153 13.90 -6.94 -34.39
CA TYR A 153 14.30 -6.18 -33.22
C TYR A 153 15.45 -6.78 -32.40
N ASN A 154 16.04 -7.90 -32.86
CA ASN A 154 16.97 -8.69 -32.03
C ASN A 154 16.38 -9.04 -30.65
N LEU A 155 15.09 -9.38 -30.60
CA LEU A 155 14.30 -9.59 -29.42
C LEU A 155 14.53 -11.00 -28.85
N LYS A 156 14.73 -11.11 -27.54
CA LYS A 156 14.73 -12.40 -26.83
C LYS A 156 13.33 -12.71 -26.32
N THR A 157 12.81 -13.91 -26.58
CA THR A 157 11.46 -14.28 -26.20
C THR A 157 11.40 -15.64 -25.51
N ILE A 158 10.46 -15.77 -24.56
CA ILE A 158 10.08 -17.02 -23.92
C ILE A 158 8.56 -17.14 -24.05
N LEU A 159 8.09 -18.26 -24.58
CA LEU A 159 6.66 -18.56 -24.66
C LEU A 159 6.26 -19.47 -23.49
N VAL A 160 5.22 -19.09 -22.76
CA VAL A 160 4.76 -19.81 -21.56
C VAL A 160 3.30 -20.13 -21.68
N ASP A 161 2.95 -21.40 -21.48
CA ASP A 161 1.58 -21.86 -21.41
C ASP A 161 1.00 -21.58 -20.03
N ASN A 162 -0.21 -21.03 -19.97
CA ASN A 162 -0.91 -20.73 -18.73
C ASN A 162 -2.28 -21.42 -18.69
N PRO A 163 -2.65 -22.01 -17.54
CA PRO A 163 -4.00 -22.52 -17.36
C PRO A 163 -5.08 -21.46 -17.61
N ILE A 164 -6.19 -21.89 -18.20
CA ILE A 164 -7.31 -20.97 -18.46
C ILE A 164 -8.05 -20.69 -17.15
N ILE A 165 -7.99 -19.46 -16.68
CA ILE A 165 -8.88 -18.96 -15.62
C ILE A 165 -9.54 -17.69 -16.12
N GLN A 166 -10.87 -17.75 -16.22
CA GLN A 166 -11.69 -16.61 -16.64
C GLN A 166 -12.02 -15.71 -15.44
N ILE A 167 -11.00 -15.13 -14.82
CA ILE A 167 -11.15 -14.12 -13.77
C ILE A 167 -10.64 -12.81 -14.33
N SER A 168 -11.43 -11.74 -14.20
CA SER A 168 -11.00 -10.38 -14.55
C SER A 168 -11.26 -9.41 -13.41
N SER A 169 -10.45 -8.36 -13.33
CA SER A 169 -10.66 -7.27 -12.36
C SER A 169 -12.03 -6.60 -12.53
N THR A 170 -12.51 -6.46 -13.75
CA THR A 170 -13.83 -5.90 -14.05
C THR A 170 -14.96 -6.76 -13.46
N MET A 171 -14.91 -8.08 -13.68
CA MET A 171 -15.89 -9.01 -13.09
C MET A 171 -15.90 -8.92 -11.56
N ILE A 172 -14.73 -8.80 -10.94
CA ILE A 172 -14.63 -8.66 -9.47
C ILE A 172 -15.27 -7.36 -9.00
N ARG A 173 -14.98 -6.23 -9.68
CA ARG A 173 -15.57 -4.94 -9.32
C ARG A 173 -17.10 -4.94 -9.48
N GLU A 174 -17.61 -5.57 -10.54
CA GLU A 174 -19.06 -5.69 -10.74
C GLU A 174 -19.73 -6.55 -9.66
N ARG A 175 -19.13 -7.68 -9.27
CA ARG A 175 -19.62 -8.48 -8.15
C ARG A 175 -19.68 -7.67 -6.86
N ILE A 176 -18.64 -6.89 -6.57
CA ILE A 176 -18.61 -6.01 -5.40
C ILE A 176 -19.73 -4.97 -5.47
N LYS A 177 -19.92 -4.33 -6.64
CA LYS A 177 -21.02 -3.37 -6.88
C LYS A 177 -22.41 -4.00 -6.66
N ASN A 178 -22.54 -5.29 -6.92
CA ASN A 178 -23.80 -6.04 -6.75
C ASN A 178 -23.94 -6.69 -5.37
N GLY A 179 -22.95 -6.56 -4.48
CA GLY A 179 -22.96 -7.23 -3.17
C GLY A 179 -22.71 -8.73 -3.23
N GLU A 180 -22.19 -9.25 -4.34
CA GLU A 180 -21.91 -10.66 -4.55
C GLU A 180 -20.58 -11.09 -3.93
N PRO A 181 -20.42 -12.36 -3.48
CA PRO A 181 -19.18 -12.86 -2.89
C PRO A 181 -18.04 -12.92 -3.92
N ILE A 182 -16.82 -12.61 -3.43
CA ILE A 182 -15.57 -12.58 -4.22
C ILE A 182 -14.47 -13.49 -3.66
N ASP A 183 -14.77 -14.28 -2.63
CA ASP A 183 -13.79 -14.99 -1.80
C ASP A 183 -12.82 -15.89 -2.55
N PHE A 184 -13.25 -16.50 -3.66
CA PHE A 184 -12.46 -17.42 -4.46
C PHE A 184 -11.89 -16.82 -5.76
N LEU A 185 -12.02 -15.51 -5.94
CA LEU A 185 -11.54 -14.82 -7.14
C LEU A 185 -10.16 -14.19 -6.93
N LEU A 186 -9.82 -13.85 -5.67
CA LEU A 186 -8.58 -13.20 -5.30
C LEU A 186 -8.12 -13.67 -3.91
N PRO A 187 -6.86 -13.44 -3.53
CA PRO A 187 -6.34 -13.85 -2.23
C PRO A 187 -7.15 -13.27 -1.07
N ARG A 188 -7.47 -14.11 -0.08
CA ARG A 188 -8.32 -13.78 1.06
C ARG A 188 -7.95 -12.47 1.76
N LYS A 189 -6.66 -12.17 1.88
CA LYS A 189 -6.19 -10.92 2.51
C LYS A 189 -6.50 -9.69 1.64
N ALA A 190 -6.41 -9.82 0.32
CA ALA A 190 -6.79 -8.75 -0.60
C ALA A 190 -8.32 -8.56 -0.61
N ALA A 191 -9.11 -9.65 -0.58
CA ALA A 191 -10.57 -9.58 -0.45
C ALA A 191 -10.99 -8.89 0.86
N ALA A 192 -10.40 -9.28 1.98
CA ALA A 192 -10.65 -8.65 3.28
C ALA A 192 -10.28 -7.16 3.27
N TYR A 193 -9.20 -6.80 2.61
CA TYR A 193 -8.80 -5.41 2.42
C TYR A 193 -9.84 -4.63 1.63
N ILE A 194 -10.28 -5.14 0.48
CA ILE A 194 -11.34 -4.53 -0.35
C ILE A 194 -12.62 -4.29 0.47
N GLN A 195 -13.05 -5.30 1.23
CA GLN A 195 -14.25 -5.19 2.08
C GLN A 195 -14.08 -4.14 3.17
N LYS A 196 -12.93 -4.17 3.87
CA LYS A 196 -12.59 -3.22 4.93
C LYS A 196 -12.53 -1.78 4.42
N GLN A 197 -12.00 -1.58 3.20
CA GLN A 197 -11.85 -0.28 2.56
C GLN A 197 -13.10 0.21 1.85
N GLY A 198 -14.11 -0.64 1.69
CA GLY A 198 -15.27 -0.31 0.87
C GLY A 198 -14.95 -0.08 -0.61
N LEU A 199 -13.79 -0.59 -1.10
CA LEU A 199 -13.37 -0.37 -2.49
C LEU A 199 -14.35 -1.00 -3.47
N TYR A 200 -14.55 -0.33 -4.61
CA TYR A 200 -15.37 -0.79 -5.75
C TYR A 200 -16.88 -0.95 -5.46
N ARG A 201 -17.37 -0.55 -4.31
CA ARG A 201 -18.80 -0.50 -4.07
C ARG A 201 -19.44 0.54 -4.96
N LYS A 202 -20.69 0.33 -5.40
CA LYS A 202 -21.47 1.42 -6.02
C LYS A 202 -21.44 2.59 -5.06
N SER A 203 -21.04 3.78 -5.53
CA SER A 203 -21.38 4.99 -4.80
C SER A 203 -22.89 4.87 -4.55
N ARG A 204 -23.32 4.91 -3.32
CA ARG A 204 -24.75 4.93 -2.99
C ARG A 204 -25.31 6.17 -3.69
N THR A 205 -25.84 5.96 -4.90
CA THR A 205 -26.65 6.97 -5.56
C THR A 205 -27.84 7.22 -4.65
N GLU A 206 -27.88 8.39 -4.07
CA GLU A 206 -29.05 9.16 -3.67
C GLU A 206 -30.27 8.37 -3.16
N THR A 207 -30.10 7.55 -2.11
CA THR A 207 -31.16 7.36 -1.13
C THR A 207 -30.55 7.69 0.21
N ALA A 208 -30.81 8.92 0.67
CA ALA A 208 -30.33 9.52 1.91
C ALA A 208 -28.80 9.38 2.08
N VAL A 209 -28.05 10.35 1.56
CA VAL A 209 -26.68 10.65 2.04
C VAL A 209 -26.81 10.69 3.56
N PRO A 210 -26.17 9.78 4.34
CA PRO A 210 -26.06 10.04 5.75
C PRO A 210 -25.47 11.44 5.85
N PRO A 211 -25.98 12.34 6.70
CA PRO A 211 -25.49 13.71 6.76
C PRO A 211 -23.99 13.64 6.82
N ALA A 212 -23.31 14.41 5.94
CA ALA A 212 -21.86 14.44 5.88
C ALA A 212 -21.35 14.58 7.32
N VAL A 213 -20.50 13.62 7.76
CA VAL A 213 -20.01 13.62 9.14
C VAL A 213 -19.41 14.99 9.38
N ASP A 214 -20.03 15.79 10.23
CA ASP A 214 -19.44 17.04 10.66
C ASP A 214 -18.27 16.72 11.60
N TYR A 215 -17.10 16.57 10.99
CA TYR A 215 -15.87 16.25 11.72
C TYR A 215 -15.49 17.35 12.72
N ALA A 216 -15.95 18.59 12.54
CA ALA A 216 -15.71 19.67 13.48
C ALA A 216 -16.56 19.47 14.75
N GLU A 217 -17.86 19.18 14.60
CA GLU A 217 -18.75 18.83 15.72
C GLU A 217 -18.28 17.55 16.42
N LEU A 218 -17.93 16.51 15.63
CA LEU A 218 -17.42 15.25 16.13
C LEU A 218 -16.15 15.44 16.96
N SER A 219 -15.20 16.23 16.50
CA SER A 219 -13.99 16.58 17.26
C SER A 219 -14.30 17.27 18.59
N GLY A 220 -15.34 18.09 18.64
CA GLY A 220 -15.84 18.70 19.88
C GLY A 220 -16.34 17.66 20.90
N ARG A 221 -17.07 16.65 20.43
CA ARG A 221 -17.52 15.51 21.29
C ARG A 221 -16.35 14.66 21.76
N ILE A 222 -15.43 14.33 20.87
CA ILE A 222 -14.23 13.55 21.17
C ILE A 222 -13.41 14.23 22.27
N ARG A 223 -13.13 15.54 22.16
CA ARG A 223 -12.36 16.28 23.18
C ARG A 223 -13.02 16.23 24.58
N LYS A 224 -14.35 16.26 24.67
CA LYS A 224 -15.04 16.09 25.96
C LYS A 224 -14.83 14.71 26.55
N ASP A 225 -14.85 13.68 25.73
CA ASP A 225 -14.65 12.30 26.18
C ASP A 225 -13.19 12.02 26.55
N LEU A 226 -12.23 12.57 25.79
CA LEU A 226 -10.80 12.40 26.07
C LEU A 226 -10.41 12.92 27.45
N ARG A 227 -11.02 14.01 27.94
CA ARG A 227 -10.80 14.52 29.30
C ARG A 227 -11.16 13.52 30.39
N LYS A 228 -12.03 12.54 30.10
CA LYS A 228 -12.46 11.50 31.08
C LYS A 228 -11.58 10.26 31.01
N VAL A 229 -10.93 10.00 29.88
CA VAL A 229 -10.21 8.73 29.63
C VAL A 229 -8.69 8.89 29.60
N LEU A 230 -8.19 10.10 29.36
CA LEU A 230 -6.76 10.39 29.35
C LEU A 230 -6.30 11.10 30.61
N THR A 231 -5.04 10.87 30.99
CA THR A 231 -4.39 11.73 32.00
C THR A 231 -4.23 13.16 31.48
N PRO A 232 -4.15 14.18 32.35
CA PRO A 232 -3.96 15.58 31.91
C PRO A 232 -2.77 15.75 30.97
N SER A 233 -1.64 15.12 31.26
CA SER A 233 -0.45 15.18 30.41
C SER A 233 -0.69 14.57 29.02
N ARG A 234 -1.35 13.39 28.95
CA ARG A 234 -1.66 12.74 27.68
C ARG A 234 -2.72 13.51 26.88
N TYR A 235 -3.67 14.14 27.56
CA TYR A 235 -4.65 15.01 26.92
C TYR A 235 -3.98 16.22 26.26
N MET A 236 -3.04 16.88 26.96
CA MET A 236 -2.28 18.00 26.38
C MET A 236 -1.43 17.58 25.18
N HIS A 237 -0.76 16.42 25.28
CA HIS A 237 -0.06 15.83 24.14
C HIS A 237 -1.01 15.62 22.94
N THR A 238 -2.17 15.01 23.16
CA THR A 238 -3.14 14.76 22.09
C THR A 238 -3.61 16.06 21.41
N LEU A 239 -3.78 17.15 22.16
CA LEU A 239 -4.08 18.47 21.58
C LEU A 239 -2.89 19.03 20.80
N GLY A 240 -1.68 18.79 21.24
CA GLY A 240 -0.45 19.14 20.49
C GLY A 240 -0.36 18.41 19.16
N VAL A 241 -0.67 17.10 19.17
CA VAL A 241 -0.73 16.28 17.93
C VAL A 241 -1.82 16.80 17.00
N GLU A 242 -2.99 17.12 17.53
CA GLU A 242 -4.07 17.71 16.73
C GLU A 242 -3.63 19.02 16.03
N ALA A 243 -3.02 19.95 16.78
CA ALA A 243 -2.56 21.21 16.22
C ALA A 243 -1.50 21.00 15.13
N MET A 244 -0.53 20.12 15.38
CA MET A 244 0.53 19.80 14.41
C MET A 244 -0.04 19.10 13.17
N ALA A 245 -0.99 18.18 13.33
CA ALA A 245 -1.64 17.51 12.21
C ALA A 245 -2.45 18.47 11.34
N VAL A 246 -3.11 19.45 11.94
CA VAL A 246 -3.84 20.52 11.21
C VAL A 246 -2.85 21.39 10.43
N GLU A 247 -1.76 21.85 11.06
CA GLU A 247 -0.72 22.66 10.40
C GLU A 247 -0.11 21.95 9.19
N LEU A 248 0.27 20.68 9.35
CA LEU A 248 0.77 19.88 8.23
C LEU A 248 -0.31 19.61 7.18
N GLY A 249 -1.56 19.42 7.59
CA GLY A 249 -2.70 19.26 6.70
C GLY A 249 -2.91 20.45 5.80
N GLU A 250 -2.83 21.67 6.33
CA GLU A 250 -2.90 22.93 5.54
C GLU A 250 -1.77 22.99 4.52
N ARG A 251 -0.55 22.68 4.93
CA ARG A 251 0.64 22.71 4.07
C ARG A 251 0.57 21.71 2.91
N TYR A 252 0.06 20.52 3.17
CA TYR A 252 -0.03 19.43 2.18
C TYR A 252 -1.41 19.33 1.51
N HIS A 253 -2.29 20.30 1.73
CA HIS A 253 -3.64 20.37 1.15
C HIS A 253 -4.51 19.15 1.45
N ILE A 254 -4.41 18.63 2.68
CA ILE A 254 -5.18 17.51 3.18
C ILE A 254 -6.26 18.03 4.13
N ASN A 255 -7.44 17.40 4.13
CA ASN A 255 -8.59 17.82 4.92
C ASN A 255 -8.26 17.87 6.43
N THR A 256 -8.17 19.08 6.97
CA THR A 256 -7.74 19.35 8.36
C THR A 256 -8.75 18.88 9.40
N ALA A 257 -10.06 18.91 9.12
CA ALA A 257 -11.07 18.41 10.04
C ALA A 257 -11.00 16.89 10.23
N ARG A 258 -10.70 16.15 9.16
CA ARG A 258 -10.44 14.70 9.23
C ARG A 258 -9.15 14.39 9.99
N LEU A 259 -8.08 15.15 9.72
CA LEU A 259 -6.80 15.02 10.44
C LEU A 259 -6.96 15.31 11.92
N ALA A 260 -7.68 16.36 12.30
CA ALA A 260 -7.98 16.69 13.69
C ALA A 260 -8.69 15.52 14.40
N THR A 261 -9.66 14.91 13.73
CA THR A 261 -10.39 13.75 14.27
C THR A 261 -9.47 12.55 14.49
N ALA A 262 -8.62 12.22 13.52
CA ALA A 262 -7.65 11.13 13.64
C ALA A 262 -6.64 11.39 14.77
N ALA A 263 -6.10 12.61 14.81
CA ALA A 263 -5.16 13.05 15.84
C ALA A 263 -5.76 12.99 17.26
N LEU A 264 -7.01 13.39 17.45
CA LEU A 264 -7.68 13.28 18.74
C LEU A 264 -7.86 11.84 19.20
N LEU A 265 -8.04 10.90 18.26
CA LEU A 265 -8.34 9.50 18.60
C LEU A 265 -7.12 8.57 18.64
N HIS A 266 -5.94 9.00 18.12
CA HIS A 266 -4.78 8.11 18.00
C HIS A 266 -4.41 7.42 19.31
N ASP A 267 -4.43 8.16 20.41
CA ASP A 267 -4.04 7.69 21.74
C ASP A 267 -5.25 7.43 22.67
N TYR A 268 -6.47 7.33 22.14
CA TYR A 268 -7.69 7.16 22.96
C TYR A 268 -7.58 6.01 23.97
N ALA A 269 -7.00 4.90 23.59
CA ALA A 269 -6.85 3.71 24.43
C ALA A 269 -5.53 3.67 25.23
N LYS A 270 -4.70 4.71 25.17
CA LYS A 270 -3.35 4.72 25.76
C LYS A 270 -3.36 4.51 27.27
N CYS A 271 -4.25 5.23 27.97
CA CYS A 271 -4.35 5.20 29.44
C CYS A 271 -5.24 4.07 29.99
N MET A 272 -5.75 3.17 29.13
CA MET A 272 -6.57 2.05 29.57
C MET A 272 -5.73 0.99 30.30
N SER A 273 -6.32 0.35 31.32
CA SER A 273 -5.66 -0.75 32.03
C SER A 273 -5.41 -1.96 31.12
N ALA A 274 -4.41 -2.76 31.46
CA ALA A 274 -4.09 -4.00 30.76
C ALA A 274 -5.32 -4.93 30.62
N GLU A 275 -6.10 -5.04 31.68
CA GLU A 275 -7.32 -5.85 31.70
C GLU A 275 -8.37 -5.32 30.72
N THR A 276 -8.59 -3.99 30.70
CA THR A 276 -9.52 -3.34 29.77
C THR A 276 -9.08 -3.55 28.31
N LYS A 277 -7.77 -3.37 28.02
CA LYS A 277 -7.22 -3.61 26.68
C LYS A 277 -7.47 -5.05 26.23
N LYS A 278 -7.22 -6.05 27.07
CA LYS A 278 -7.47 -7.47 26.76
C LYS A 278 -8.95 -7.76 26.51
N LYS A 279 -9.86 -7.25 27.35
CA LYS A 279 -11.32 -7.40 27.17
C LYS A 279 -11.78 -6.79 25.85
N LEU A 280 -11.28 -5.62 25.47
CA LEU A 280 -11.62 -4.98 24.20
C LEU A 280 -11.05 -5.73 23.00
N CYS A 281 -9.84 -6.29 23.10
CA CYS A 281 -9.30 -7.14 22.05
C CYS A 281 -10.18 -8.38 21.83
N GLN A 282 -10.70 -9.00 22.89
CA GLN A 282 -11.66 -10.11 22.77
C GLN A 282 -12.97 -9.66 22.12
N LYS A 283 -13.54 -8.51 22.58
CA LYS A 283 -14.78 -7.94 21.99
C LYS A 283 -14.63 -7.70 20.49
N TYR A 284 -13.53 -7.12 20.07
CA TYR A 284 -13.30 -6.75 18.67
C TYR A 284 -12.59 -7.85 17.85
N GLN A 285 -12.34 -9.02 18.43
CA GLN A 285 -11.63 -10.14 17.80
C GLN A 285 -10.25 -9.73 17.24
N ILE A 286 -9.53 -8.87 17.98
CA ILE A 286 -8.20 -8.41 17.64
C ILE A 286 -7.19 -9.48 18.04
N GLU A 287 -6.41 -9.98 17.08
CA GLU A 287 -5.29 -10.88 17.34
C GLU A 287 -4.18 -10.12 18.07
N ILE A 288 -3.78 -10.62 19.24
CA ILE A 288 -2.66 -10.10 20.01
C ILE A 288 -1.40 -10.86 19.60
N THR A 289 -0.38 -10.16 19.16
CA THR A 289 0.89 -10.77 18.76
C THR A 289 1.74 -11.10 20.01
N PRO A 290 2.73 -12.02 19.91
CA PRO A 290 3.64 -12.32 21.03
C PRO A 290 4.42 -11.10 21.55
N LEU A 291 4.67 -10.10 20.71
CA LEU A 291 5.29 -8.84 21.09
C LEU A 291 4.32 -7.97 21.91
N GLU A 292 3.07 -7.89 21.48
CA GLU A 292 2.01 -7.15 22.16
C GLU A 292 1.62 -7.80 23.49
N GLU A 293 1.68 -9.14 23.61
CA GLU A 293 1.47 -9.82 24.89
C GLU A 293 2.52 -9.41 25.93
N LYS A 294 3.76 -9.20 25.51
CA LYS A 294 4.86 -8.70 26.36
C LYS A 294 4.75 -7.21 26.65
N ASN A 295 4.13 -6.47 25.76
CA ASN A 295 3.96 -5.02 25.87
C ASN A 295 2.56 -4.59 25.42
N LEU A 296 1.58 -4.70 26.32
CA LEU A 296 0.17 -4.36 26.06
C LEU A 296 -0.05 -2.89 25.70
N ASP A 297 0.96 -2.02 25.91
CA ASP A 297 0.86 -0.62 25.48
C ASP A 297 0.81 -0.48 23.94
N LEU A 298 1.35 -1.43 23.19
CA LEU A 298 1.28 -1.42 21.72
C LEU A 298 -0.16 -1.59 21.21
N LEU A 299 -1.05 -2.18 22.00
CA LEU A 299 -2.45 -2.41 21.61
C LEU A 299 -3.27 -1.13 21.48
N HIS A 300 -2.83 0.01 22.07
CA HIS A 300 -3.64 1.23 22.08
C HIS A 300 -3.96 1.73 20.67
N ALA A 301 -3.06 1.61 19.72
CA ALA A 301 -3.25 2.03 18.34
C ALA A 301 -4.34 1.21 17.64
N LYS A 302 -4.25 -0.12 17.71
CA LYS A 302 -5.30 -1.02 17.21
C LYS A 302 -6.65 -0.73 17.87
N LEU A 303 -6.68 -0.68 19.21
CA LEU A 303 -7.90 -0.42 19.96
C LEU A 303 -8.48 0.95 19.68
N GLY A 304 -7.65 1.99 19.52
CA GLY A 304 -8.07 3.33 19.14
C GLY A 304 -8.87 3.34 17.84
N SER A 305 -8.39 2.64 16.83
CA SER A 305 -9.06 2.49 15.54
C SER A 305 -10.43 1.80 15.66
N TYR A 306 -10.52 0.68 16.40
CA TYR A 306 -11.79 -0.02 16.62
C TYR A 306 -12.78 0.79 17.46
N ILE A 307 -12.31 1.53 18.47
CA ILE A 307 -13.14 2.43 19.28
C ILE A 307 -13.64 3.60 18.44
N ALA A 308 -12.82 4.15 17.55
CA ALA A 308 -13.23 5.19 16.62
C ALA A 308 -14.42 4.73 15.76
N GLN A 309 -14.39 3.50 15.28
CA GLN A 309 -15.48 2.90 14.52
C GLN A 309 -16.72 2.60 15.39
N ASP A 310 -16.55 1.90 16.50
CA ASP A 310 -17.64 1.39 17.34
C ASP A 310 -18.36 2.52 18.11
N LYS A 311 -17.59 3.44 18.70
CA LYS A 311 -18.15 4.49 19.57
C LYS A 311 -18.56 5.76 18.84
N TYR A 312 -17.79 6.13 17.80
CA TYR A 312 -17.98 7.41 17.11
C TYR A 312 -18.55 7.25 15.72
N GLY A 313 -18.78 6.01 15.26
CA GLY A 313 -19.35 5.73 13.95
C GLY A 313 -18.46 6.14 12.78
N ILE A 314 -17.12 6.21 13.01
CA ILE A 314 -16.18 6.59 11.97
C ILE A 314 -16.00 5.41 11.02
N GLU A 315 -16.47 5.59 9.78
CA GLU A 315 -16.28 4.62 8.69
C GLU A 315 -15.17 5.06 7.73
N ASP A 316 -14.64 6.27 7.91
CA ASP A 316 -13.55 6.82 7.11
C ASP A 316 -12.26 6.05 7.35
N PHE A 317 -11.88 5.30 6.31
CA PHE A 317 -10.73 4.40 6.41
C PHE A 317 -9.40 5.13 6.63
N GLU A 318 -9.15 6.29 6.01
CA GLU A 318 -7.88 6.99 6.20
C GLU A 318 -7.71 7.42 7.67
N ILE A 319 -8.82 7.80 8.33
CA ILE A 319 -8.83 8.09 9.78
C ILE A 319 -8.51 6.82 10.56
N LEU A 320 -9.22 5.72 10.29
CA LEU A 320 -9.03 4.46 10.99
C LEU A 320 -7.62 3.87 10.78
N ASP A 321 -7.11 3.95 9.56
CA ASP A 321 -5.78 3.47 9.18
C ASP A 321 -4.68 4.30 9.84
N ALA A 322 -4.81 5.62 9.84
CA ALA A 322 -3.87 6.52 10.50
C ALA A 322 -3.80 6.24 12.02
N ILE A 323 -4.95 6.05 12.68
CA ILE A 323 -5.01 5.67 14.10
C ILE A 323 -4.36 4.30 14.33
N TYR A 324 -4.65 3.31 13.48
CA TYR A 324 -4.15 1.93 13.65
C TYR A 324 -2.62 1.84 13.55
N TYR A 325 -2.01 2.61 12.64
CA TYR A 325 -0.58 2.49 12.33
C TYR A 325 0.27 3.66 12.84
N HIS A 326 -0.28 4.57 13.64
CA HIS A 326 0.48 5.72 14.13
C HIS A 326 1.70 5.36 14.99
N THR A 327 1.72 4.19 15.62
CA THR A 327 2.83 3.74 16.48
C THR A 327 3.90 2.96 15.71
N THR A 328 3.49 2.04 14.85
CA THR A 328 4.42 1.15 14.14
C THR A 328 4.85 1.69 12.79
N GLY A 329 4.04 2.54 12.19
CA GLY A 329 4.10 2.80 10.77
C GLY A 329 3.76 1.55 9.95
N LYS A 330 3.81 1.67 8.64
CA LYS A 330 3.73 0.56 7.66
C LYS A 330 4.35 1.00 6.34
N PRO A 331 4.69 0.06 5.43
CA PRO A 331 5.03 0.41 4.05
C PRO A 331 3.89 1.19 3.36
N ALA A 332 4.24 2.14 2.50
CA ALA A 332 3.29 2.87 1.63
C ALA A 332 2.11 3.52 2.38
N MET A 333 2.37 4.20 3.50
CA MET A 333 1.33 5.01 4.16
C MET A 333 0.84 6.12 3.24
N THR A 334 -0.46 6.44 3.31
CA THR A 334 -1.01 7.65 2.66
C THR A 334 -0.42 8.90 3.30
N ASP A 335 -0.43 10.03 2.61
CA ASP A 335 0.05 11.30 3.19
C ASP A 335 -0.77 11.70 4.41
N PHE A 336 -2.06 11.36 4.43
CA PHE A 336 -2.91 11.51 5.61
C PHE A 336 -2.36 10.73 6.83
N ALA A 337 -2.06 9.45 6.64
CA ALA A 337 -1.54 8.60 7.72
C ALA A 337 -0.12 8.98 8.15
N LYS A 338 0.74 9.42 7.19
CA LYS A 338 2.08 9.96 7.49
C LYS A 338 1.99 11.20 8.39
N ILE A 339 1.06 12.12 8.09
CA ILE A 339 0.86 13.32 8.91
C ILE A 339 0.54 12.96 10.35
N ILE A 340 -0.33 11.99 10.61
CA ILE A 340 -0.65 11.57 11.99
C ILE A 340 0.57 10.95 12.68
N TYR A 341 1.30 10.06 12.00
CA TYR A 341 2.54 9.47 12.52
C TYR A 341 3.59 10.54 12.86
N ILE A 342 3.80 11.48 11.94
CA ILE A 342 4.77 12.57 12.09
C ILE A 342 4.32 13.52 13.21
N ALA A 343 3.06 13.95 13.23
CA ALA A 343 2.53 14.87 14.21
C ALA A 343 2.66 14.32 15.63
N ASP A 344 2.39 13.02 15.84
CA ASP A 344 2.61 12.37 17.15
C ASP A 344 4.08 12.44 17.57
N ALA A 345 5.01 12.23 16.62
CA ALA A 345 6.45 12.23 16.92
C ALA A 345 7.01 13.63 17.23
N ILE A 346 6.48 14.70 16.56
CA ILE A 346 7.13 16.03 16.56
C ILE A 346 6.30 17.16 17.19
N GLU A 347 5.13 16.86 17.78
CA GLU A 347 4.32 17.91 18.39
C GLU A 347 5.13 18.71 19.43
N PRO A 348 4.83 20.01 19.66
CA PRO A 348 5.69 20.90 20.44
C PRO A 348 5.97 20.42 21.87
N GLY A 349 5.03 19.69 22.50
CA GLY A 349 5.18 19.15 23.85
C GLY A 349 6.23 18.03 23.97
N ARG A 350 6.73 17.48 22.86
CA ARG A 350 7.82 16.49 22.85
C ARG A 350 9.19 17.07 23.22
N GLY A 351 9.32 18.42 23.19
CA GLY A 351 10.56 19.12 23.52
C GLY A 351 11.30 19.71 22.33
N THR A 352 12.55 20.13 22.57
CA THR A 352 13.38 20.90 21.60
C THR A 352 14.74 20.23 21.31
N GLN A 353 14.81 18.90 21.43
CA GLN A 353 16.03 18.17 21.12
C GLN A 353 16.36 18.28 19.63
N ASP A 354 17.63 18.27 19.26
CA ASP A 354 18.12 18.50 17.90
C ASP A 354 17.45 17.60 16.86
N TYR A 355 17.22 16.34 17.21
CA TYR A 355 16.56 15.40 16.29
C TYR A 355 15.09 15.79 16.03
N LEU A 356 14.37 16.36 17.01
CA LEU A 356 13.00 16.85 16.83
C LEU A 356 12.97 18.11 15.97
N GLU A 357 13.90 19.03 16.19
CA GLU A 357 14.01 20.25 15.36
C GLU A 357 14.32 19.91 13.91
N LYS A 358 15.19 18.93 13.68
CA LYS A 358 15.47 18.40 12.35
C LYS A 358 14.23 17.76 11.73
N ALA A 359 13.51 16.93 12.48
CA ALA A 359 12.26 16.30 12.00
C ALA A 359 11.19 17.35 11.66
N ARG A 360 11.02 18.41 12.49
CA ARG A 360 10.09 19.52 12.22
C ARG A 360 10.43 20.22 10.91
N LYS A 361 11.71 20.51 10.68
CA LYS A 361 12.18 21.13 9.41
C LYS A 361 11.88 20.20 8.22
N LEU A 362 12.21 18.92 8.33
CA LEU A 362 11.93 17.95 7.27
C LEU A 362 10.42 17.84 6.98
N ALA A 363 9.58 17.87 8.02
CA ALA A 363 8.12 17.77 7.88
C ALA A 363 7.52 18.92 7.06
N THR A 364 8.19 20.07 6.99
CA THR A 364 7.77 21.17 6.12
C THR A 364 8.18 21.03 4.66
N ILE A 365 9.07 20.07 4.35
CA ILE A 365 9.66 19.88 3.02
C ILE A 365 9.12 18.61 2.35
N SER A 366 9.17 17.47 3.07
CA SER A 366 8.80 16.17 2.52
C SER A 366 8.33 15.20 3.60
N LEU A 367 7.10 14.72 3.48
CA LEU A 367 6.57 13.69 4.39
C LEU A 367 7.40 12.38 4.30
N ASN A 368 7.86 12.01 3.11
CA ASN A 368 8.63 10.78 2.92
C ASN A 368 10.00 10.85 3.59
N GLU A 369 10.71 11.98 3.46
CA GLU A 369 11.99 12.18 4.14
C GLU A 369 11.81 12.21 5.66
N THR A 370 10.74 12.83 6.14
CA THR A 370 10.43 12.86 7.56
C THR A 370 10.13 11.47 8.10
N MET A 371 9.34 10.67 7.37
CA MET A 371 9.09 9.27 7.72
C MET A 371 10.38 8.46 7.77
N ARG A 372 11.24 8.58 6.74
CA ARG A 372 12.54 7.92 6.70
C ARG A 372 13.36 8.27 7.93
N TYR A 373 13.46 9.55 8.24
CA TYR A 373 14.23 10.04 9.37
C TYR A 373 13.66 9.53 10.71
N LEU A 374 12.38 9.73 10.98
CA LEU A 374 11.74 9.35 12.24
C LEU A 374 11.75 7.85 12.50
N ILE A 375 11.53 7.03 11.47
CA ILE A 375 11.58 5.57 11.62
C ILE A 375 13.01 5.13 11.93
N THR A 376 14.03 5.75 11.31
CA THR A 376 15.45 5.46 11.64
C THR A 376 15.75 5.78 13.09
N GLU A 377 15.43 6.98 13.56
CA GLU A 377 15.60 7.38 14.96
C GLU A 377 14.88 6.43 15.93
N THR A 378 13.68 5.98 15.55
CA THR A 378 12.89 5.03 16.36
C THR A 378 13.60 3.67 16.46
N LEU A 379 14.13 3.13 15.37
CA LEU A 379 14.84 1.85 15.37
C LEU A 379 16.15 1.94 16.14
N ASP A 380 16.90 3.01 15.95
CA ASP A 380 18.16 3.25 16.68
C ASP A 380 17.91 3.33 18.18
N PHE A 381 16.88 4.07 18.60
CA PHE A 381 16.46 4.15 19.99
C PHE A 381 16.02 2.79 20.58
N LEU A 382 15.20 2.02 19.85
CA LEU A 382 14.74 0.70 20.31
C LEU A 382 15.92 -0.28 20.42
N SER A 383 16.83 -0.27 19.44
CA SER A 383 18.03 -1.09 19.45
C SER A 383 18.97 -0.72 20.61
N TYR A 384 19.20 0.57 20.83
CA TYR A 384 20.00 1.06 21.97
C TYR A 384 19.42 0.64 23.33
N LYS A 385 18.09 0.61 23.45
CA LYS A 385 17.39 0.17 24.66
C LYS A 385 17.22 -1.34 24.78
N GLY A 386 17.70 -2.12 23.81
CA GLY A 386 17.51 -3.58 23.77
C GLY A 386 16.03 -4.00 23.72
N LYS A 387 15.15 -3.14 23.17
CA LYS A 387 13.72 -3.43 23.05
C LYS A 387 13.44 -4.19 21.75
N ALA A 388 12.49 -5.11 21.81
CA ALA A 388 12.03 -5.80 20.63
C ALA A 388 11.35 -4.83 19.64
N ILE A 389 11.69 -4.98 18.37
CA ILE A 389 11.17 -4.17 17.26
C ILE A 389 9.98 -4.90 16.63
N ASP A 390 8.89 -4.17 16.42
CA ASP A 390 7.73 -4.70 15.70
C ASP A 390 8.10 -5.01 14.24
N PRO A 391 7.76 -6.20 13.70
CA PRO A 391 8.08 -6.56 12.32
C PRO A 391 7.56 -5.55 11.29
N LEU A 392 6.41 -4.92 11.57
CA LEU A 392 5.84 -3.93 10.67
C LEU A 392 6.65 -2.62 10.66
N THR A 393 7.22 -2.21 11.80
CA THR A 393 8.16 -1.07 11.87
C THR A 393 9.42 -1.37 11.06
N GLN A 394 9.92 -2.61 11.12
CA GLN A 394 11.07 -3.04 10.30
C GLN A 394 10.73 -3.01 8.79
N GLU A 395 9.55 -3.49 8.43
CA GLU A 395 9.06 -3.43 7.03
C GLU A 395 8.92 -1.96 6.56
N ALA A 396 8.38 -1.08 7.42
CA ALA A 396 8.27 0.34 7.14
C ALA A 396 9.64 0.99 6.94
N TYR A 397 10.61 0.71 7.82
CA TYR A 397 11.99 1.16 7.67
C TYR A 397 12.58 0.77 6.33
N GLN A 398 12.53 -0.52 5.98
CA GLN A 398 13.06 -1.01 4.71
C GLN A 398 12.39 -0.31 3.52
N TYR A 399 11.07 -0.08 3.59
CA TYR A 399 10.34 0.63 2.56
C TYR A 399 10.83 2.07 2.41
N TYR A 400 10.84 2.87 3.49
CA TYR A 400 11.20 4.29 3.42
C TYR A 400 12.69 4.53 3.15
N GLN A 401 13.60 3.62 3.54
CA GLN A 401 15.02 3.70 3.16
C GLN A 401 15.24 3.50 1.66
N ASN A 402 14.41 2.67 1.02
CA ASN A 402 14.53 2.37 -0.40
C ASN A 402 13.72 3.32 -1.30
N LEU A 403 12.89 4.20 -0.73
CA LEU A 403 12.25 5.28 -1.45
C LEU A 403 13.34 6.25 -1.96
N LYS A 404 13.45 6.41 -3.28
CA LYS A 404 14.18 7.56 -3.85
C LYS A 404 13.26 8.78 -3.70
N VAL A 405 13.70 9.73 -2.93
CA VAL A 405 13.07 11.05 -2.78
C VAL A 405 13.57 11.96 -3.87
#